data_c067c2c25991acc6f8115cc78f4bbfc9
#
_entry.id   c067c2c25991acc6f8115cc78f4bbfc9
#
_cell.length_a   1.000
_cell.length_b   1.000
_cell.length_c   1.000
_cell.angle_alpha   90.00
_cell.angle_beta   90.00
_cell.angle_gamma   90.00
#
_symmetry.space_group_name_H-M   'P 1'
#
loop_
_entity.id
_entity.type
_entity.pdbx_description
1 polymer ?
#
loop_
_entity_poly.entity_id
_entity_poly.type
_entity_poly.pdbx_seq_one_letter_code
_entity_poly.pdbx_strand_id
1 'polypeptide(L)'
;TPRSRLLNKRFYPLIVFIVLKNPNMNDEQYIYRPLVRASLILQEGESQVAKGLYTATKQRNNRQQQRWNDRYYRKRVMKLKEKADPLQGAPQAKGIVVEKVGVEAKQPNSGIRKCVRVQLIKNGRQVTALAPGNLAISFIDEHDEVVIEGVGGRMGRSYGDLSGVRYRVAKVNNVSLKEMVRGRKEKPIR
;
A
#
# COMPACT_ATOMS: atom_id res chain seq x y z
N THR A 1 -45.70 48.10 9.55
CA THR A 1 -44.90 47.04 10.19
C THR A 1 -43.80 46.56 9.24
N PRO A 2 -42.52 46.87 9.51
CA PRO A 2 -41.43 46.43 8.64
C PRO A 2 -40.99 44.99 8.98
N ARG A 3 -40.96 44.17 7.98
CA ARG A 3 -40.37 42.83 8.03
C ARG A 3 -38.84 42.94 8.14
N SER A 4 -38.28 42.50 9.28
CA SER A 4 -36.85 42.33 9.50
C SER A 4 -36.30 41.20 8.64
N ARG A 5 -35.45 41.55 7.66
CA ARG A 5 -34.64 40.60 6.92
C ARG A 5 -33.52 40.09 7.83
N LEU A 6 -33.59 38.83 8.21
CA LEU A 6 -32.49 38.11 8.84
C LEU A 6 -31.34 37.99 7.83
N LEU A 7 -30.31 38.80 8.01
CA LEU A 7 -29.04 38.67 7.31
C LEU A 7 -28.32 37.40 7.80
N ASN A 8 -28.28 36.46 6.90
CA ASN A 8 -27.50 35.20 7.04
C ASN A 8 -26.00 35.54 7.03
N LYS A 9 -25.43 35.79 8.21
CA LYS A 9 -24.00 36.01 8.37
C LYS A 9 -23.29 34.66 8.16
N ARG A 10 -22.79 34.44 6.94
CA ARG A 10 -21.82 33.39 6.67
C ARG A 10 -20.56 33.70 7.49
N PHE A 11 -20.35 32.96 8.55
CA PHE A 11 -19.06 32.95 9.25
C PHE A 11 -18.03 32.29 8.34
N TYR A 12 -17.12 33.07 7.76
CA TYR A 12 -15.90 32.57 7.19
C TYR A 12 -14.95 32.22 8.34
N PRO A 13 -14.39 31.02 8.42
CA PRO A 13 -13.41 30.73 9.45
C PRO A 13 -12.17 31.60 9.20
N LEU A 14 -11.79 32.38 10.21
CA LEU A 14 -10.57 33.16 10.21
C LEU A 14 -9.40 32.17 10.17
N ILE A 15 -8.72 32.10 9.04
CA ILE A 15 -7.52 31.26 8.90
C ILE A 15 -6.38 32.02 9.58
N VAL A 16 -6.02 31.60 10.78
CA VAL A 16 -4.86 32.13 11.50
C VAL A 16 -3.61 31.42 10.97
N PHE A 17 -2.71 32.20 10.38
CA PHE A 17 -1.40 31.72 9.97
C PHE A 17 -0.38 32.00 11.08
N ILE A 18 0.36 31.01 11.52
CA ILE A 18 1.54 31.22 12.34
C ILE A 18 2.75 31.32 11.41
N VAL A 19 3.43 32.46 11.50
CA VAL A 19 4.70 32.70 10.83
C VAL A 19 5.81 32.16 11.73
N LEU A 20 6.43 31.06 11.33
CA LEU A 20 7.59 30.51 12.04
C LEU A 20 8.86 30.89 11.27
N LYS A 21 9.79 31.56 11.94
CA LYS A 21 11.12 31.84 11.41
C LYS A 21 11.95 30.55 11.44
N ASN A 22 12.49 30.17 10.29
CA ASN A 22 13.38 29.00 10.20
C ASN A 22 14.78 29.40 10.67
N PRO A 23 15.36 28.79 11.73
CA PRO A 23 16.63 29.21 12.29
C PRO A 23 17.85 28.85 11.42
N ASN A 24 17.70 28.10 10.34
CA ASN A 24 18.80 27.56 9.55
C ASN A 24 18.94 28.13 8.12
N MET A 25 18.24 29.20 7.77
CA MET A 25 18.37 29.81 6.44
C MET A 25 18.54 31.34 6.53
N ASN A 26 19.54 31.86 5.80
CA ASN A 26 19.92 33.26 5.77
C ASN A 26 19.06 34.16 4.88
N ASP A 27 17.99 33.64 4.28
CA ASP A 27 17.06 34.39 3.44
C ASP A 27 15.65 34.34 4.00
N GLU A 28 14.94 35.47 3.89
CA GLU A 28 13.59 35.72 4.42
C GLU A 28 12.51 34.87 3.71
N GLN A 29 12.60 33.56 3.80
CA GLN A 29 11.53 32.68 3.36
C GLN A 29 10.65 32.27 4.55
N TYR A 30 9.49 32.86 4.63
CA TYR A 30 8.45 32.52 5.59
C TYR A 30 7.64 31.34 5.09
N ILE A 31 7.58 30.26 5.86
CA ILE A 31 6.74 29.10 5.51
C ILE A 31 5.36 29.32 6.11
N TYR A 32 4.38 29.56 5.27
CA TYR A 32 2.97 29.63 5.65
C TYR A 32 2.41 28.21 5.76
N ARG A 33 2.22 27.71 6.96
CA ARG A 33 1.47 26.47 7.19
C ARG A 33 0.05 26.80 7.64
N PRO A 34 -0.98 26.37 6.92
CA PRO A 34 -2.36 26.55 7.39
C PRO A 34 -2.58 25.67 8.62
N LEU A 35 -2.97 26.27 9.72
CA LEU A 35 -3.35 25.61 10.96
C LEU A 35 -4.75 24.96 10.82
N VAL A 36 -4.88 24.00 9.92
CA VAL A 36 -6.14 23.26 9.74
C VAL A 36 -6.45 22.34 10.95
N ARG A 37 -5.49 22.19 11.88
CA ARG A 37 -5.64 21.29 13.03
C ARG A 37 -5.92 21.96 14.37
N ALA A 38 -5.74 23.27 14.49
CA ALA A 38 -5.93 23.94 15.78
C ALA A 38 -7.42 24.16 16.12
N SER A 39 -8.28 24.32 15.13
CA SER A 39 -9.72 24.45 15.36
C SER A 39 -10.42 23.14 15.74
N LEU A 40 -9.80 21.98 15.46
CA LEU A 40 -10.32 20.67 15.87
C LEU A 40 -9.94 20.30 17.31
N ILE A 41 -8.93 20.95 17.90
CA ILE A 41 -8.47 20.67 19.27
C ILE A 41 -9.23 21.52 20.30
N LEU A 42 -9.77 22.68 19.90
CA LEU A 42 -10.55 23.56 20.79
C LEU A 42 -12.05 23.24 20.84
N GLN A 43 -12.52 22.28 20.09
CA GLN A 43 -13.81 21.62 20.29
C GLN A 43 -13.64 20.28 21.04
N GLU A 44 -12.86 20.28 22.12
CA GLU A 44 -13.20 19.42 23.25
C GLU A 44 -14.47 19.99 23.89
N GLY A 45 -15.56 20.02 23.10
CA GLY A 45 -16.88 20.18 23.62
C GLY A 45 -17.05 19.08 24.66
N GLU A 46 -17.40 19.44 25.86
CA GLU A 46 -17.83 18.56 26.94
C GLU A 46 -18.59 17.40 26.31
N SER A 47 -18.05 16.19 26.45
CA SER A 47 -18.71 15.02 25.93
C SER A 47 -20.06 14.93 26.65
N GLN A 48 -21.09 15.46 26.01
CA GLN A 48 -22.44 15.38 26.57
C GLN A 48 -22.77 13.91 26.75
N VAL A 49 -22.60 13.44 27.98
CA VAL A 49 -22.97 12.09 28.35
C VAL A 49 -24.45 11.95 28.12
N ALA A 50 -24.81 11.20 27.08
CA ALA A 50 -26.20 10.96 26.75
C ALA A 50 -26.86 10.22 27.92
N LYS A 51 -27.94 10.80 28.47
CA LYS A 51 -28.65 10.29 29.66
C LYS A 51 -29.97 9.58 29.33
N GLY A 52 -30.24 9.34 28.04
CA GLY A 52 -31.49 8.68 27.59
C GLY A 52 -31.54 7.18 27.90
N LEU A 53 -32.75 6.62 27.97
CA LEU A 53 -33.04 5.21 28.29
C LEU A 53 -32.28 4.23 27.35
N TYR A 54 -32.17 4.53 26.07
CA TYR A 54 -31.52 3.68 25.07
C TYR A 54 -30.08 4.10 24.72
N THR A 55 -29.46 4.92 25.54
CA THR A 55 -28.12 5.48 25.29
C THR A 55 -27.07 4.41 25.10
N ALA A 56 -27.06 3.39 25.95
CA ALA A 56 -26.10 2.29 25.87
C ALA A 56 -26.21 1.52 24.55
N THR A 57 -27.42 1.25 24.11
CA THR A 57 -27.67 0.57 22.82
C THR A 57 -27.22 1.43 21.66
N LYS A 58 -27.55 2.73 21.66
CA LYS A 58 -27.12 3.66 20.61
C LYS A 58 -25.61 3.78 20.54
N GLN A 59 -24.91 3.89 21.70
CA GLN A 59 -23.46 3.95 21.73
C GLN A 59 -22.83 2.64 21.24
N ARG A 60 -23.39 1.48 21.57
CA ARG A 60 -22.93 0.20 21.03
C ARG A 60 -23.01 0.17 19.52
N ASN A 61 -24.15 0.56 18.96
CA ASN A 61 -24.37 0.59 17.51
C ASN A 61 -23.41 1.60 16.83
N ASN A 62 -23.21 2.79 17.40
CA ASN A 62 -22.29 3.78 16.89
C ASN A 62 -20.82 3.25 16.90
N ARG A 63 -20.39 2.60 17.98
CA ARG A 63 -19.05 1.98 18.03
C ARG A 63 -18.89 0.90 16.98
N GLN A 64 -19.91 0.08 16.77
CA GLN A 64 -19.89 -0.95 15.76
C GLN A 64 -19.77 -0.35 14.34
N GLN A 65 -20.52 0.70 14.04
CA GLN A 65 -20.45 1.40 12.76
C GLN A 65 -19.08 2.06 12.57
N GLN A 66 -18.56 2.77 13.58
CA GLN A 66 -17.25 3.41 13.53
C GLN A 66 -16.12 2.38 13.36
N ARG A 67 -16.24 1.21 13.97
CA ARG A 67 -15.27 0.13 13.82
C ARG A 67 -15.16 -0.36 12.38
N TRP A 68 -16.27 -0.35 11.64
CA TRP A 68 -16.25 -0.68 10.21
C TRP A 68 -15.53 0.35 9.33
N ASN A 69 -15.32 1.58 9.80
CA ASN A 69 -14.53 2.58 9.11
C ASN A 69 -13.02 2.28 9.17
N ASP A 70 -12.57 1.53 10.17
CA ASP A 70 -11.18 1.11 10.28
C ASP A 70 -10.84 0.09 9.19
N ARG A 71 -9.84 0.45 8.34
CA ARG A 71 -9.34 -0.41 7.26
C ARG A 71 -8.74 -1.72 7.77
N TYR A 72 -8.04 -1.69 8.90
CA TYR A 72 -7.42 -2.89 9.47
C TYR A 72 -8.46 -3.87 9.99
N TYR A 73 -9.48 -3.35 10.67
CA TYR A 73 -10.61 -4.16 11.14
C TYR A 73 -11.34 -4.84 9.98
N ARG A 74 -11.72 -4.08 8.94
CA ARG A 74 -12.38 -4.62 7.75
C ARG A 74 -11.55 -5.72 7.08
N LYS A 75 -10.25 -5.47 6.84
CA LYS A 75 -9.36 -6.46 6.23
C LYS A 75 -9.31 -7.77 7.01
N ARG A 76 -9.27 -7.68 8.35
CA ARG A 76 -9.20 -8.84 9.23
C ARG A 76 -10.52 -9.61 9.26
N VAL A 77 -11.64 -8.93 9.50
CA VAL A 77 -12.97 -9.55 9.61
C VAL A 77 -13.40 -10.19 8.29
N MET A 78 -13.18 -9.49 7.18
CA MET A 78 -13.50 -10.00 5.84
C MET A 78 -12.48 -11.01 5.31
N LYS A 79 -11.42 -11.30 6.06
CA LYS A 79 -10.33 -12.19 5.66
C LYS A 79 -9.76 -11.86 4.27
N LEU A 80 -9.67 -10.56 3.95
CA LEU A 80 -9.26 -10.12 2.61
C LEU A 80 -7.85 -10.56 2.26
N LYS A 81 -6.97 -10.74 3.25
CA LYS A 81 -5.62 -11.24 3.04
C LYS A 81 -5.60 -12.67 2.51
N GLU A 82 -6.48 -13.52 3.00
CA GLU A 82 -6.60 -14.91 2.53
C GLU A 82 -7.32 -15.00 1.17
N LYS A 83 -8.36 -14.17 0.98
CA LYS A 83 -9.19 -14.21 -0.22
C LYS A 83 -8.58 -13.53 -1.43
N ALA A 84 -8.00 -12.34 -1.26
CA ALA A 84 -7.53 -11.47 -2.35
C ALA A 84 -6.03 -11.62 -2.64
N ASP A 85 -5.21 -11.96 -1.62
CA ASP A 85 -3.78 -12.13 -1.80
C ASP A 85 -3.47 -13.49 -2.46
N PRO A 86 -2.75 -13.53 -3.59
CA PRO A 86 -2.29 -14.79 -4.18
C PRO A 86 -1.46 -15.64 -3.22
N LEU A 87 -0.63 -15.01 -2.38
CA LEU A 87 0.18 -15.69 -1.39
C LEU A 87 -0.60 -16.10 -0.12
N GLN A 88 -1.89 -15.71 -0.01
CA GLN A 88 -2.74 -15.99 1.14
C GLN A 88 -2.12 -15.56 2.48
N GLY A 89 -1.39 -14.44 2.46
CA GLY A 89 -0.71 -13.90 3.63
C GLY A 89 0.64 -14.50 3.97
N ALA A 90 1.10 -15.52 3.25
CA ALA A 90 2.47 -16.02 3.40
C ALA A 90 3.51 -15.03 2.84
N PRO A 91 4.72 -14.95 3.43
CA PRO A 91 5.77 -14.07 2.93
C PRO A 91 6.35 -14.54 1.60
N GLN A 92 6.37 -15.84 1.35
CA GLN A 92 6.89 -16.48 0.15
C GLN A 92 5.98 -17.63 -0.27
N ALA A 93 6.01 -17.99 -1.56
CA ALA A 93 5.33 -19.16 -2.07
C ALA A 93 6.13 -19.80 -3.20
N LYS A 94 5.99 -21.12 -3.32
CA LYS A 94 6.53 -21.92 -4.42
C LYS A 94 5.57 -21.90 -5.59
N GLY A 95 6.13 -21.89 -6.79
CA GLY A 95 5.37 -22.00 -8.04
C GLY A 95 6.22 -22.55 -9.16
N ILE A 96 5.56 -22.83 -10.27
CA ILE A 96 6.18 -23.32 -11.50
C ILE A 96 6.12 -22.20 -12.53
N VAL A 97 7.22 -21.95 -13.23
CA VAL A 97 7.28 -20.97 -14.31
C VAL A 97 6.46 -21.48 -15.50
N VAL A 98 5.52 -20.66 -15.98
CA VAL A 98 4.70 -20.97 -17.16
C VAL A 98 5.32 -20.36 -18.41
N GLU A 99 5.68 -19.08 -18.33
CA GLU A 99 6.24 -18.33 -19.47
C GLU A 99 7.12 -17.16 -19.02
N LYS A 100 7.98 -16.69 -19.93
CA LYS A 100 8.80 -15.48 -19.77
C LYS A 100 8.07 -14.31 -20.41
N VAL A 101 7.83 -13.22 -19.64
CA VAL A 101 7.04 -12.06 -20.09
C VAL A 101 7.82 -10.77 -19.93
N GLY A 102 7.75 -9.90 -20.94
CA GLY A 102 8.22 -8.52 -20.84
C GLY A 102 7.10 -7.59 -20.39
N VAL A 103 7.34 -6.77 -19.38
CA VAL A 103 6.41 -5.76 -18.89
C VAL A 103 7.00 -4.38 -19.18
N GLU A 104 6.23 -3.53 -19.87
CA GLU A 104 6.63 -2.18 -20.17
C GLU A 104 6.68 -1.31 -18.91
N ALA A 105 7.71 -0.45 -18.82
CA ALA A 105 7.87 0.47 -17.72
C ALA A 105 6.86 1.62 -17.82
N LYS A 106 6.42 2.13 -16.67
CA LYS A 106 5.57 3.33 -16.59
C LYS A 106 6.37 4.59 -16.95
N GLN A 107 5.69 5.56 -17.57
CA GLN A 107 6.26 6.89 -17.74
C GLN A 107 6.66 7.51 -16.38
N PRO A 108 7.76 8.28 -16.32
CA PRO A 108 8.58 8.79 -17.44
C PRO A 108 9.60 7.78 -18.02
N ASN A 109 9.67 6.57 -17.46
CA ASN A 109 10.62 5.57 -17.92
C ASN A 109 10.10 4.84 -19.17
N SER A 110 11.02 4.42 -20.01
CA SER A 110 10.77 3.53 -21.14
C SER A 110 11.67 2.30 -21.02
N GLY A 111 11.22 1.16 -21.52
CA GLY A 111 11.97 -0.08 -21.49
C GLY A 111 11.12 -1.27 -21.06
N ILE A 112 11.59 -2.45 -21.41
CA ILE A 112 10.90 -3.72 -21.13
C ILE A 112 11.56 -4.39 -19.92
N ARG A 113 10.84 -4.50 -18.83
CA ARG A 113 11.27 -5.19 -17.61
C ARG A 113 11.01 -6.68 -17.76
N LYS A 114 12.01 -7.49 -17.46
CA LYS A 114 11.94 -8.95 -17.62
C LYS A 114 11.22 -9.56 -16.41
N CYS A 115 10.09 -10.19 -16.69
CA CYS A 115 9.24 -10.85 -15.71
C CYS A 115 8.98 -12.29 -16.12
N VAL A 116 8.45 -13.08 -15.21
CA VAL A 116 8.01 -14.45 -15.45
C VAL A 116 6.59 -14.60 -14.92
N ARG A 117 5.77 -15.34 -15.65
CA ARG A 117 4.46 -15.77 -15.17
C ARG A 117 4.62 -17.11 -14.45
N VAL A 118 4.23 -17.10 -13.19
CA VAL A 118 4.40 -18.23 -12.27
C VAL A 118 3.03 -18.71 -11.82
N GLN A 119 2.79 -20.01 -11.92
CA GLN A 119 1.63 -20.66 -11.33
C GLN A 119 2.00 -21.18 -9.95
N LEU A 120 1.28 -20.72 -8.92
CA LEU A 120 1.50 -21.13 -7.54
C LEU A 120 1.03 -22.56 -7.31
N ILE A 121 1.87 -23.39 -6.70
CA ILE A 121 1.54 -24.79 -6.38
C ILE A 121 0.42 -24.84 -5.33
N LYS A 122 0.43 -23.90 -4.37
CA LYS A 122 -0.51 -23.89 -3.25
C LYS A 122 -1.97 -23.73 -3.65
N ASN A 123 -2.26 -22.87 -4.63
CA ASN A 123 -3.63 -22.48 -4.98
C ASN A 123 -3.91 -22.40 -6.49
N GLY A 124 -2.97 -22.80 -7.33
CA GLY A 124 -3.09 -22.76 -8.79
C GLY A 124 -3.18 -21.36 -9.41
N ARG A 125 -3.10 -20.29 -8.62
CA ARG A 125 -3.21 -18.92 -9.15
C ARG A 125 -1.96 -18.53 -9.91
N GLN A 126 -2.15 -17.87 -11.05
CA GLN A 126 -1.05 -17.31 -11.82
C GLN A 126 -0.70 -15.91 -11.33
N VAL A 127 0.59 -15.65 -11.20
CA VAL A 127 1.15 -14.39 -10.71
C VAL A 127 2.34 -13.99 -11.57
N THR A 128 2.41 -12.70 -11.96
CA THR A 128 3.58 -12.16 -12.63
C THR A 128 4.60 -11.71 -11.60
N ALA A 129 5.82 -12.23 -11.70
CA ALA A 129 6.95 -11.91 -10.82
C ALA A 129 8.12 -11.33 -11.61
N LEU A 130 8.75 -10.29 -11.07
CA LEU A 130 9.96 -9.68 -11.64
C LEU A 130 11.15 -10.62 -11.46
N ALA A 131 12.00 -10.77 -12.48
CA ALA A 131 13.33 -11.35 -12.37
C ALA A 131 14.33 -10.23 -12.01
N PRO A 132 14.77 -10.11 -10.75
CA PRO A 132 15.61 -9.01 -10.32
C PRO A 132 17.06 -9.23 -10.70
N GLY A 133 17.68 -8.23 -11.31
CA GLY A 133 19.08 -8.25 -11.71
C GLY A 133 19.29 -8.24 -13.22
N ASN A 134 20.51 -7.91 -13.63
CA ASN A 134 20.87 -7.94 -15.03
C ASN A 134 21.00 -9.40 -15.49
N LEU A 135 20.47 -9.74 -16.66
CA LEU A 135 20.45 -11.08 -17.23
C LEU A 135 19.80 -12.17 -16.34
N ALA A 136 19.10 -11.78 -15.26
CA ALA A 136 18.48 -12.74 -14.36
C ALA A 136 17.49 -13.69 -15.04
N ILE A 137 16.87 -13.25 -16.14
CA ILE A 137 15.92 -14.07 -16.92
C ILE A 137 16.58 -15.26 -17.61
N SER A 138 17.90 -15.23 -17.90
CA SER A 138 18.61 -16.33 -18.53
C SER A 138 18.79 -17.55 -17.60
N PHE A 139 18.73 -17.33 -16.29
CA PHE A 139 18.80 -18.39 -15.29
C PHE A 139 17.46 -19.05 -14.99
N ILE A 140 16.38 -18.55 -15.57
CA ILE A 140 15.02 -19.05 -15.34
C ILE A 140 14.52 -19.66 -16.63
N ASP A 141 14.15 -20.93 -16.60
CA ASP A 141 13.53 -21.62 -17.73
C ASP A 141 12.08 -21.94 -17.44
N GLU A 142 11.36 -22.30 -18.50
CA GLU A 142 9.99 -22.77 -18.38
C GLU A 142 9.97 -24.08 -17.58
N HIS A 143 8.94 -24.26 -16.79
CA HIS A 143 8.74 -25.37 -15.87
C HIS A 143 9.73 -25.48 -14.69
N ASP A 144 10.62 -24.47 -14.49
CA ASP A 144 11.45 -24.42 -13.28
C ASP A 144 10.59 -24.18 -12.03
N GLU A 145 10.97 -24.80 -10.91
CA GLU A 145 10.39 -24.48 -9.60
C GLU A 145 11.00 -23.18 -9.07
N VAL A 146 10.17 -22.21 -8.81
CA VAL A 146 10.60 -20.91 -8.30
C VAL A 146 9.93 -20.56 -6.97
N VAL A 147 10.66 -19.85 -6.12
CA VAL A 147 10.11 -19.23 -4.92
C VAL A 147 9.93 -17.74 -5.19
N ILE A 148 8.70 -17.27 -5.06
CA ILE A 148 8.37 -15.85 -5.21
C ILE A 148 8.14 -15.20 -3.87
N GLU A 149 8.45 -13.91 -3.78
CA GLU A 149 8.22 -13.06 -2.60
C GLU A 149 7.65 -11.70 -3.00
N GLY A 150 7.03 -11.01 -2.07
CA GLY A 150 6.53 -9.66 -2.29
C GLY A 150 7.66 -8.63 -2.46
N VAL A 151 7.55 -7.77 -3.45
CA VAL A 151 8.52 -6.67 -3.70
C VAL A 151 8.12 -5.40 -3.02
N GLY A 152 6.83 -5.12 -2.97
CA GLY A 152 6.28 -3.90 -2.38
C GLY A 152 6.48 -3.86 -0.87
N GLY A 153 6.82 -2.67 -0.37
CA GLY A 153 6.94 -2.43 1.05
C GLY A 153 5.60 -2.59 1.80
N ARG A 154 5.41 -1.84 2.85
CA ARG A 154 4.29 -1.92 3.80
C ARG A 154 2.88 -1.97 3.18
N MET A 155 2.68 -1.37 2.00
CA MET A 155 1.37 -1.31 1.32
C MET A 155 1.14 -2.43 0.30
N GLY A 156 2.13 -3.29 0.02
CA GLY A 156 2.01 -4.38 -0.96
C GLY A 156 1.72 -3.90 -2.39
N ARG A 157 2.16 -2.70 -2.75
CA ARG A 157 1.98 -2.11 -4.09
C ARG A 157 3.08 -2.57 -5.05
N SER A 158 2.87 -2.33 -6.35
CA SER A 158 3.90 -2.56 -7.36
C SER A 158 5.16 -1.72 -7.09
N TYR A 159 6.31 -2.25 -7.47
CA TYR A 159 7.60 -1.61 -7.22
C TYR A 159 7.99 -0.67 -8.36
N GLY A 160 8.33 0.57 -8.01
CA GLY A 160 8.87 1.55 -8.95
C GLY A 160 8.02 1.76 -10.20
N ASP A 161 8.65 1.63 -11.36
CA ASP A 161 8.08 1.82 -12.69
C ASP A 161 7.30 0.62 -13.24
N LEU A 162 7.23 -0.49 -12.49
CA LEU A 162 6.50 -1.69 -12.89
C LEU A 162 4.99 -1.52 -12.74
N SER A 163 4.25 -1.83 -13.80
CA SER A 163 2.80 -1.81 -13.77
C SER A 163 2.24 -3.15 -13.30
N GLY A 164 1.50 -3.14 -12.18
CA GLY A 164 0.79 -4.32 -11.67
C GLY A 164 1.64 -5.44 -11.08
N VAL A 165 2.97 -5.43 -11.23
CA VAL A 165 3.87 -6.46 -10.70
C VAL A 165 4.22 -6.16 -9.25
N ARG A 166 3.80 -7.04 -8.35
CA ARG A 166 3.98 -6.91 -6.89
C ARG A 166 4.91 -7.95 -6.29
N TYR A 167 5.40 -8.89 -7.11
CA TYR A 167 6.20 -10.02 -6.68
C TYR A 167 7.51 -10.09 -7.45
N ARG A 168 8.52 -10.70 -6.84
CA ARG A 168 9.81 -10.98 -7.46
C ARG A 168 10.22 -12.43 -7.22
N VAL A 169 11.07 -12.96 -8.10
CA VAL A 169 11.66 -14.27 -7.93
C VAL A 169 12.82 -14.19 -6.94
N ALA A 170 12.78 -14.98 -5.89
CA ALA A 170 13.83 -15.07 -4.88
C ALA A 170 14.78 -16.24 -5.14
N LYS A 171 14.24 -17.41 -5.46
CA LYS A 171 15.01 -18.63 -5.71
C LYS A 171 14.51 -19.34 -6.96
N VAL A 172 15.42 -20.04 -7.64
CA VAL A 172 15.15 -20.93 -8.78
C VAL A 172 15.75 -22.29 -8.43
N ASN A 173 14.97 -23.36 -8.51
CA ASN A 173 15.38 -24.72 -8.14
C ASN A 173 16.13 -24.77 -6.80
N ASN A 174 15.57 -24.11 -5.77
CA ASN A 174 16.10 -23.96 -4.41
C ASN A 174 17.38 -23.10 -4.26
N VAL A 175 17.97 -22.60 -5.35
CA VAL A 175 19.15 -21.71 -5.32
C VAL A 175 18.72 -20.25 -5.43
N SER A 176 19.34 -19.37 -4.68
CA SER A 176 19.07 -17.92 -4.72
C SER A 176 19.42 -17.34 -6.10
N LEU A 177 18.45 -16.71 -6.76
CA LEU A 177 18.65 -16.05 -8.04
C LEU A 177 19.71 -14.93 -7.95
N LYS A 178 19.75 -14.21 -6.82
CA LYS A 178 20.74 -13.17 -6.58
C LYS A 178 22.20 -13.70 -6.58
N GLU A 179 22.41 -14.87 -6.05
CA GLU A 179 23.74 -15.49 -6.01
C GLU A 179 24.13 -16.06 -7.37
N MET A 180 23.18 -16.55 -8.16
CA MET A 180 23.41 -16.95 -9.56
C MET A 180 23.79 -15.77 -10.44
N VAL A 181 23.06 -14.65 -10.35
CA VAL A 181 23.38 -13.43 -11.12
C VAL A 181 24.76 -12.85 -10.75
N ARG A 182 25.22 -13.05 -9.52
CA ARG A 182 26.56 -12.65 -9.07
C ARG A 182 27.68 -13.63 -9.46
N GLY A 183 27.33 -14.76 -10.06
CA GLY A 183 28.30 -15.81 -10.43
C GLY A 183 28.83 -16.64 -9.26
N ARG A 184 28.21 -16.57 -8.08
CA ARG A 184 28.66 -17.32 -6.90
C ARG A 184 28.10 -18.74 -6.84
N LYS A 185 26.95 -18.96 -7.48
CA LYS A 185 26.29 -20.26 -7.56
C LYS A 185 25.81 -20.52 -8.97
N GLU A 186 25.95 -21.74 -9.41
CA GLU A 186 25.45 -22.19 -10.69
C GLU A 186 24.00 -22.64 -10.59
N LYS A 187 23.30 -22.66 -11.72
CA LYS A 187 21.93 -23.21 -11.80
C LYS A 187 22.03 -24.72 -11.62
N PRO A 188 21.32 -25.33 -10.65
CA PRO A 188 21.29 -26.77 -10.53
C PRO A 188 20.58 -27.38 -11.73
N ILE A 189 21.16 -28.47 -12.26
CA ILE A 189 20.53 -29.30 -13.26
C ILE A 189 19.37 -30.01 -12.60
N ARG A 190 18.26 -30.03 -13.28
CA ARG A 190 17.01 -30.63 -12.78
C ARG A 190 16.96 -32.10 -13.15
#